data_af97e9a50aeb68f6fd180d93ac142b53
#
_entry.id   af97e9a50aeb68f6fd180d93ac142b53
#
_cell.length_a   1.000
_cell.length_b   1.000
_cell.length_c   1.000
_cell.angle_alpha   90.00
_cell.angle_beta   90.00
_cell.angle_gamma   90.00
#
_symmetry.space_group_name_H-M   'P 1'
#
loop_
_entity.id
_entity.type
_entity.pdbx_description
1 polymer ?
#
loop_
_entity_poly.entity_id
_entity_poly.type
_entity_poly.pdbx_seq_one_letter_code
_entity_poly.pdbx_strand_id
1 'polypeptide(L)'
;IKELTLYMKPFKENEIFEFNTIDDLRQFDSDFLFNVDSDIISNICNTLKCNPNNITDINVINAGLTNVSFRFKVNDTEYVYRHPGGTAGNLIDRRTEFFAQMSARDLGVDKSVITMTLDGWKLSYCVQNLVECDFRKHDDQLKKGMEYLRRIHALEIPQDGSVKTFDDFEEGLK
;
A
#
# COMPACT_ATOMS: atom_id res chain seq x y z
N ILE A 1 -12.04 14.88 -48.89
CA ILE A 1 -12.46 14.17 -47.65
C ILE A 1 -12.50 12.69 -48.02
N LYS A 2 -11.62 11.85 -47.49
CA LYS A 2 -11.68 10.40 -47.65
C LYS A 2 -12.90 9.90 -46.86
N GLU A 3 -13.86 9.28 -47.52
CA GLU A 3 -14.95 8.60 -46.82
C GLU A 3 -14.37 7.46 -45.97
N LEU A 4 -14.69 7.47 -44.70
CA LEU A 4 -14.34 6.39 -43.76
C LEU A 4 -15.47 5.36 -43.82
N THR A 5 -15.19 4.18 -44.34
CA THR A 5 -16.16 3.09 -44.34
C THR A 5 -15.98 2.26 -43.06
N LEU A 6 -17.00 2.26 -42.20
CA LEU A 6 -17.04 1.45 -40.97
C LEU A 6 -17.76 0.14 -41.28
N TYR A 7 -17.11 -0.97 -40.95
CA TYR A 7 -17.70 -2.30 -41.04
C TYR A 7 -18.07 -2.79 -39.64
N MET A 8 -19.31 -3.22 -39.43
CA MET A 8 -19.72 -3.91 -38.21
C MET A 8 -19.51 -5.41 -38.39
N LYS A 9 -18.76 -6.03 -37.52
CA LYS A 9 -18.66 -7.48 -37.41
C LYS A 9 -19.56 -7.93 -36.26
N PRO A 10 -20.61 -8.72 -36.51
CA PRO A 10 -21.41 -9.26 -35.44
C PRO A 10 -20.61 -10.30 -34.66
N PHE A 11 -20.64 -10.22 -33.32
CA PHE A 11 -20.12 -11.23 -32.40
C PHE A 11 -21.29 -12.03 -31.85
N LYS A 12 -21.08 -13.30 -31.54
CA LYS A 12 -22.02 -14.10 -30.76
C LYS A 12 -21.86 -13.74 -29.28
N GLU A 13 -22.95 -13.86 -28.54
CA GLU A 13 -22.94 -13.54 -27.10
C GLU A 13 -21.88 -14.31 -26.32
N ASN A 14 -21.59 -15.54 -26.70
CA ASN A 14 -20.55 -16.39 -26.11
C ASN A 14 -19.11 -16.06 -26.57
N GLU A 15 -18.91 -15.09 -27.45
CA GLU A 15 -17.60 -14.58 -27.87
C GLU A 15 -17.23 -13.29 -27.14
N ILE A 16 -18.11 -12.77 -26.26
CA ILE A 16 -17.91 -11.55 -25.49
C ILE A 16 -17.68 -11.95 -24.05
N PHE A 17 -16.54 -11.53 -23.49
CA PHE A 17 -16.21 -11.71 -22.09
C PHE A 17 -16.15 -10.34 -21.42
N GLU A 18 -16.83 -10.21 -20.30
CA GLU A 18 -16.81 -9.01 -19.47
C GLU A 18 -16.10 -9.32 -18.16
N PHE A 19 -15.08 -8.53 -17.86
CA PHE A 19 -14.28 -8.69 -16.65
C PHE A 19 -14.44 -7.43 -15.80
N ASN A 20 -15.13 -7.55 -14.68
CA ASN A 20 -15.33 -6.47 -13.72
C ASN A 20 -14.41 -6.59 -12.52
N THR A 21 -13.92 -7.79 -12.25
CA THR A 21 -13.05 -8.13 -11.13
C THR A 21 -11.88 -9.01 -11.57
N ILE A 22 -10.87 -9.10 -10.74
CA ILE A 22 -9.76 -10.06 -10.94
C ILE A 22 -10.25 -11.51 -10.83
N ASP A 23 -11.30 -11.75 -10.05
CA ASP A 23 -11.89 -13.09 -9.93
C ASP A 23 -12.60 -13.52 -11.22
N ASP A 24 -13.17 -12.59 -11.99
CA ASP A 24 -13.71 -12.87 -13.32
C ASP A 24 -12.58 -13.31 -14.28
N LEU A 25 -11.42 -12.65 -14.22
CA LEU A 25 -10.24 -13.07 -14.98
C LEU A 25 -9.76 -14.47 -14.58
N ARG A 26 -9.81 -14.81 -13.29
CA ARG A 26 -9.44 -16.15 -12.80
C ARG A 26 -10.41 -17.23 -13.23
N GLN A 27 -11.69 -16.92 -13.37
CA GLN A 27 -12.68 -17.86 -13.94
C GLN A 27 -12.39 -18.17 -15.40
N PHE A 28 -11.87 -17.19 -16.12
CA PHE A 28 -11.45 -17.34 -17.51
C PHE A 28 -10.09 -18.00 -17.65
N ASP A 29 -9.11 -17.58 -16.85
CA ASP A 29 -7.75 -18.13 -16.78
C ASP A 29 -7.35 -18.33 -15.31
N SER A 30 -7.44 -19.57 -14.80
CA SER A 30 -7.12 -19.92 -13.41
C SER A 30 -5.68 -19.59 -13.02
N ASP A 31 -4.78 -19.54 -13.99
CA ASP A 31 -3.37 -19.29 -13.78
C ASP A 31 -2.96 -17.85 -14.11
N PHE A 32 -3.94 -16.96 -14.30
CA PHE A 32 -3.72 -15.57 -14.68
C PHE A 32 -2.64 -14.87 -13.84
N LEU A 33 -2.66 -15.02 -12.51
CA LEU A 33 -1.66 -14.37 -11.65
C LEU A 33 -0.25 -14.98 -11.76
N PHE A 34 -0.11 -16.23 -12.22
CA PHE A 34 1.19 -16.81 -12.53
C PHE A 34 1.76 -16.28 -13.85
N ASN A 35 0.87 -15.94 -14.79
CA ASN A 35 1.25 -15.50 -16.12
C ASN A 35 1.51 -13.98 -16.18
N VAL A 36 1.18 -13.25 -15.12
CA VAL A 36 1.43 -11.81 -15.02
C VAL A 36 2.86 -11.56 -14.53
N ASP A 37 3.67 -10.94 -15.37
CA ASP A 37 4.96 -10.39 -14.95
C ASP A 37 4.73 -9.10 -14.17
N SER A 38 4.73 -9.22 -12.85
CA SER A 38 4.43 -8.12 -11.92
C SER A 38 5.32 -8.14 -10.70
N ASP A 39 6.08 -7.07 -10.52
CA ASP A 39 6.87 -6.85 -9.31
C ASP A 39 5.99 -6.87 -8.06
N ILE A 40 4.76 -6.39 -8.15
CA ILE A 40 3.81 -6.37 -7.03
C ILE A 40 3.50 -7.80 -6.56
N ILE A 41 3.13 -8.69 -7.49
CA ILE A 41 2.85 -10.10 -7.16
C ILE A 41 4.10 -10.77 -6.62
N SER A 42 5.25 -10.54 -7.24
CA SER A 42 6.54 -11.09 -6.79
C SER A 42 6.89 -10.62 -5.37
N ASN A 43 6.71 -9.34 -5.06
CA ASN A 43 6.96 -8.77 -3.74
C ASN A 43 6.06 -9.40 -2.67
N ILE A 44 4.76 -9.56 -2.97
CA ILE A 44 3.80 -10.20 -2.07
C ILE A 44 4.19 -11.65 -1.82
N CYS A 45 4.38 -12.43 -2.88
CA CYS A 45 4.69 -13.85 -2.79
C CYS A 45 6.01 -14.11 -2.06
N ASN A 46 7.04 -13.32 -2.36
CA ASN A 46 8.34 -13.43 -1.68
C ASN A 46 8.26 -13.09 -0.20
N THR A 47 7.47 -12.07 0.16
CA THR A 47 7.33 -11.64 1.56
C THR A 47 6.48 -12.60 2.38
N LEU A 48 5.33 -13.02 1.86
CA LEU A 48 4.38 -13.88 2.56
C LEU A 48 4.65 -15.37 2.37
N LYS A 49 5.64 -15.74 1.53
CA LYS A 49 5.97 -17.13 1.20
C LYS A 49 4.76 -17.90 0.68
N CYS A 50 4.01 -17.29 -0.23
CA CYS A 50 2.81 -17.87 -0.84
C CYS A 50 2.93 -17.97 -2.36
N ASN A 51 2.00 -18.70 -2.97
CA ASN A 51 1.86 -18.74 -4.43
C ASN A 51 0.90 -17.63 -4.90
N PRO A 52 1.03 -17.13 -6.14
CA PRO A 52 0.10 -16.15 -6.71
C PRO A 52 -1.37 -16.54 -6.58
N ASN A 53 -1.73 -17.81 -6.73
CA ASN A 53 -3.11 -18.29 -6.60
C ASN A 53 -3.66 -18.25 -5.17
N ASN A 54 -2.81 -18.06 -4.16
CA ASN A 54 -3.27 -17.84 -2.80
C ASN A 54 -3.73 -16.39 -2.53
N ILE A 55 -3.44 -15.47 -3.47
CA ILE A 55 -3.84 -14.07 -3.35
C ILE A 55 -5.29 -13.95 -3.84
N THR A 56 -6.21 -13.62 -2.96
CA THR A 56 -7.65 -13.53 -3.23
C THR A 56 -8.24 -12.20 -2.76
N ASP A 57 -9.49 -11.91 -3.08
CA ASP A 57 -10.23 -10.73 -2.60
C ASP A 57 -9.48 -9.41 -2.82
N ILE A 58 -8.91 -9.22 -4.01
CA ILE A 58 -8.13 -8.03 -4.34
C ILE A 58 -9.08 -6.85 -4.56
N ASN A 59 -8.98 -5.83 -3.70
CA ASN A 59 -9.81 -4.63 -3.73
C ASN A 59 -8.96 -3.37 -3.66
N VAL A 60 -9.10 -2.48 -4.63
CA VAL A 60 -8.37 -1.21 -4.68
C VAL A 60 -8.87 -0.26 -3.59
N ILE A 61 -7.94 0.38 -2.89
CA ILE A 61 -8.22 1.44 -1.92
C ILE A 61 -7.99 2.79 -2.62
N ASN A 62 -9.09 3.47 -2.95
CA ASN A 62 -9.06 4.78 -3.62
C ASN A 62 -8.80 5.92 -2.60
N ALA A 63 -7.72 5.82 -1.83
CA ALA A 63 -7.36 6.82 -0.84
C ALA A 63 -5.89 7.22 -1.00
N GLY A 64 -5.66 8.41 -1.54
CA GLY A 64 -4.32 8.99 -1.66
C GLY A 64 -3.95 9.42 -3.08
N LEU A 65 -3.23 10.54 -3.17
CA LEU A 65 -2.84 11.15 -4.45
C LEU A 65 -1.52 10.58 -5.01
N THR A 66 -0.68 10.01 -4.15
CA THR A 66 0.72 9.67 -4.48
C THR A 66 1.04 8.19 -4.49
N ASN A 67 0.13 7.34 -4.01
CA ASN A 67 0.36 5.91 -3.91
C ASN A 67 -0.87 5.14 -4.39
N VAL A 68 -0.65 3.97 -4.98
CA VAL A 68 -1.70 2.99 -5.27
C VAL A 68 -1.72 1.98 -4.14
N SER A 69 -2.88 1.78 -3.54
CA SER A 69 -3.05 0.83 -2.44
C SER A 69 -4.19 -0.13 -2.73
N PHE A 70 -4.06 -1.37 -2.29
CA PHE A 70 -5.14 -2.35 -2.38
C PHE A 70 -5.10 -3.33 -1.20
N ARG A 71 -6.28 -3.86 -0.87
CA ARG A 71 -6.45 -4.94 0.08
C ARG A 71 -6.51 -6.26 -0.67
N PHE A 72 -6.05 -7.31 -0.02
CA PHE A 72 -6.14 -8.67 -0.54
C PHE A 72 -6.05 -9.66 0.63
N LYS A 73 -6.37 -10.92 0.36
CA LYS A 73 -6.23 -12.01 1.34
C LYS A 73 -5.21 -13.05 0.88
N VAL A 74 -4.53 -13.62 1.86
CA VAL A 74 -3.77 -14.86 1.73
C VAL A 74 -4.11 -15.74 2.92
N ASN A 75 -4.64 -16.96 2.68
CA ASN A 75 -5.01 -17.90 3.74
C ASN A 75 -5.88 -17.25 4.83
N ASP A 76 -6.98 -16.60 4.46
CA ASP A 76 -7.94 -15.90 5.33
C ASP A 76 -7.38 -14.68 6.09
N THR A 77 -6.11 -14.38 5.96
CA THR A 77 -5.52 -13.17 6.54
C THR A 77 -5.56 -12.04 5.54
N GLU A 78 -6.08 -10.89 5.97
CA GLU A 78 -6.22 -9.71 5.12
C GLU A 78 -4.98 -8.80 5.26
N TYR A 79 -4.49 -8.34 4.12
CA TYR A 79 -3.31 -7.50 3.99
C TYR A 79 -3.60 -6.24 3.19
N VAL A 80 -2.75 -5.24 3.36
CA VAL A 80 -2.71 -4.03 2.53
C VAL A 80 -1.33 -3.93 1.87
N TYR A 81 -1.33 -3.85 0.55
CA TYR A 81 -0.14 -3.51 -0.22
C TYR A 81 -0.24 -2.05 -0.69
N ARG A 82 0.84 -1.31 -0.52
CA ARG A 82 0.99 0.05 -1.03
C ARG A 82 2.15 0.10 -2.02
N HIS A 83 1.85 0.52 -3.24
CA HIS A 83 2.83 0.76 -4.29
C HIS A 83 3.05 2.27 -4.48
N PRO A 84 4.30 2.76 -4.60
CA PRO A 84 4.55 4.17 -4.86
C PRO A 84 4.03 4.54 -6.25
N GLY A 85 3.26 5.62 -6.35
CA GLY A 85 2.84 6.18 -7.64
C GLY A 85 3.96 6.96 -8.32
N GLY A 86 3.90 7.06 -9.64
CA GLY A 86 4.94 7.69 -10.46
C GLY A 86 5.22 9.16 -10.15
N THR A 87 4.26 9.88 -9.54
CA THR A 87 4.40 11.30 -9.17
C THR A 87 5.05 11.51 -7.80
N ALA A 88 5.19 10.46 -7.01
CA ALA A 88 5.66 10.56 -5.63
C ALA A 88 7.19 10.79 -5.51
N GLY A 89 7.96 10.50 -6.56
CA GLY A 89 9.43 10.51 -6.51
C GLY A 89 10.05 11.88 -6.20
N ASN A 90 9.35 12.97 -6.51
CA ASN A 90 9.84 14.33 -6.28
C ASN A 90 9.29 14.99 -5.01
N LEU A 91 8.28 14.40 -4.39
CA LEU A 91 7.58 14.99 -3.24
C LEU A 91 7.92 14.29 -1.92
N ILE A 92 8.38 13.05 -1.97
CA ILE A 92 8.57 12.23 -0.79
C ILE A 92 10.02 11.75 -0.73
N ASP A 93 10.72 12.09 0.36
CA ASP A 93 12.02 11.49 0.68
C ASP A 93 11.81 10.06 1.18
N ARG A 94 12.13 9.09 0.32
CA ARG A 94 11.90 7.66 0.60
C ARG A 94 12.74 7.10 1.74
N ARG A 95 13.93 7.64 1.97
CA ARG A 95 14.78 7.21 3.09
C ARG A 95 14.20 7.64 4.42
N THR A 96 13.78 8.90 4.49
CA THR A 96 13.11 9.44 5.68
C THR A 96 11.77 8.72 5.94
N GLU A 97 10.98 8.47 4.91
CA GLU A 97 9.74 7.69 5.02
C GLU A 97 10.00 6.27 5.53
N PHE A 98 10.98 5.58 4.96
CA PHE A 98 11.39 4.24 5.39
C PHE A 98 11.81 4.22 6.85
N PHE A 99 12.71 5.14 7.24
CA PHE A 99 13.17 5.27 8.62
C PHE A 99 12.01 5.46 9.59
N ALA A 100 11.11 6.42 9.29
CA ALA A 100 9.96 6.72 10.14
C ALA A 100 9.02 5.51 10.30
N GLN A 101 8.69 4.82 9.19
CA GLN A 101 7.80 3.66 9.22
C GLN A 101 8.41 2.47 9.96
N MET A 102 9.68 2.16 9.71
CA MET A 102 10.35 1.06 10.37
C MET A 102 10.57 1.33 11.87
N SER A 103 10.91 2.57 12.23
CA SER A 103 10.99 2.99 13.61
C SER A 103 9.66 2.89 14.35
N ALA A 104 8.56 3.32 13.72
CA ALA A 104 7.22 3.20 14.29
C ALA A 104 6.85 1.71 14.54
N ARG A 105 7.21 0.81 13.63
CA ARG A 105 7.05 -0.63 13.80
C ARG A 105 7.87 -1.15 14.99
N ASP A 106 9.16 -0.85 15.01
CA ASP A 106 10.09 -1.40 16.00
C ASP A 106 9.80 -0.87 17.42
N LEU A 107 9.28 0.35 17.53
CA LEU A 107 8.76 0.91 18.77
C LEU A 107 7.37 0.38 19.17
N GLY A 108 6.73 -0.43 18.33
CA GLY A 108 5.39 -0.95 18.56
C GLY A 108 4.28 0.11 18.48
N VAL A 109 4.55 1.24 17.82
CA VAL A 109 3.56 2.29 17.52
C VAL A 109 2.67 1.85 16.36
N ASP A 110 3.27 1.36 15.27
CA ASP A 110 2.54 0.73 14.17
C ASP A 110 2.93 -0.75 14.05
N LYS A 111 2.09 -1.62 14.62
CA LYS A 111 2.29 -3.07 14.60
C LYS A 111 1.79 -3.72 13.32
N SER A 112 1.14 -2.99 12.44
CA SER A 112 0.61 -3.53 11.20
C SER A 112 1.69 -3.75 10.13
N VAL A 113 2.77 -2.98 10.16
CA VAL A 113 3.82 -3.02 9.15
C VAL A 113 4.58 -4.35 9.19
N ILE A 114 4.51 -5.11 8.10
CA ILE A 114 5.30 -6.32 7.89
C ILE A 114 6.66 -5.94 7.33
N THR A 115 6.65 -5.20 6.21
CA THR A 115 7.86 -4.71 5.56
C THR A 115 7.59 -3.45 4.76
N MET A 116 8.65 -2.68 4.58
CA MET A 116 8.72 -1.56 3.65
C MET A 116 10.10 -1.57 2.99
N THR A 117 10.22 -1.01 1.80
CA THR A 117 11.51 -0.88 1.10
C THR A 117 11.87 0.58 0.86
N LEU A 118 13.13 0.83 0.54
CA LEU A 118 13.61 2.15 0.15
C LEU A 118 12.99 2.65 -1.17
N ASP A 119 12.49 1.73 -2.00
CA ASP A 119 11.73 2.08 -3.22
C ASP A 119 10.33 2.58 -2.89
N GLY A 120 9.89 2.42 -1.64
CA GLY A 120 8.65 2.97 -1.11
C GLY A 120 7.44 2.05 -1.17
N TRP A 121 7.55 0.80 -1.63
CA TRP A 121 6.43 -0.13 -1.45
C TRP A 121 6.39 -0.66 -0.02
N LYS A 122 5.18 -0.91 0.47
CA LYS A 122 4.92 -1.37 1.82
C LYS A 122 3.88 -2.48 1.83
N LEU A 123 4.12 -3.49 2.65
CA LEU A 123 3.15 -4.54 2.98
C LEU A 123 2.82 -4.49 4.46
N SER A 124 1.55 -4.54 4.78
CA SER A 124 1.05 -4.51 6.16
C SER A 124 -0.16 -5.43 6.34
N TYR A 125 -0.42 -5.84 7.59
CA TYR A 125 -1.71 -6.43 7.95
C TYR A 125 -2.82 -5.41 7.79
N CYS A 126 -4.00 -5.84 7.34
CA CYS A 126 -5.19 -5.01 7.37
C CYS A 126 -5.72 -4.95 8.80
N VAL A 127 -5.66 -3.77 9.41
CA VAL A 127 -6.16 -3.58 10.76
C VAL A 127 -7.68 -3.49 10.73
N GLN A 128 -8.32 -4.42 11.43
CA GLN A 128 -9.78 -4.50 11.54
C GLN A 128 -10.31 -3.62 12.68
N ASN A 129 -11.58 -3.25 12.59
CA ASN A 129 -12.30 -2.51 13.63
C ASN A 129 -11.62 -1.20 14.05
N LEU A 130 -11.06 -0.48 13.06
CA LEU A 130 -10.52 0.84 13.31
C LEU A 130 -11.60 1.78 13.83
N VAL A 131 -11.27 2.50 14.89
CA VAL A 131 -12.11 3.57 15.42
C VAL A 131 -11.40 4.90 15.28
N GLU A 132 -12.15 5.95 15.05
CA GLU A 132 -11.60 7.29 15.01
C GLU A 132 -11.13 7.70 16.41
N CYS A 133 -9.91 8.27 16.50
CA CYS A 133 -9.39 8.80 17.75
C CYS A 133 -10.04 10.16 18.06
N ASP A 134 -10.62 10.28 19.24
CA ASP A 134 -11.12 11.56 19.78
C ASP A 134 -10.47 11.87 21.14
N PHE A 135 -9.31 12.50 21.10
CA PHE A 135 -8.55 12.88 22.30
C PHE A 135 -9.27 13.87 23.22
N ARG A 136 -10.33 14.53 22.74
CA ARG A 136 -11.14 15.46 23.57
C ARG A 136 -12.16 14.74 24.44
N LYS A 137 -12.55 13.51 24.01
CA LYS A 137 -13.57 12.72 24.71
C LYS A 137 -13.00 11.52 25.46
N HIS A 138 -11.79 11.08 25.09
CA HIS A 138 -11.21 9.83 25.57
C HIS A 138 -9.81 10.05 26.14
N ASP A 139 -9.71 10.21 27.46
CA ASP A 139 -8.42 10.42 28.15
C ASP A 139 -7.47 9.23 28.02
N ASP A 140 -7.99 8.02 27.89
CA ASP A 140 -7.21 6.82 27.67
C ASP A 140 -6.52 6.84 26.31
N GLN A 141 -7.20 7.30 25.26
CA GLN A 141 -6.63 7.46 23.92
C GLN A 141 -5.56 8.56 23.95
N LEU A 142 -5.80 9.68 24.65
CA LEU A 142 -4.82 10.74 24.82
C LEU A 142 -3.54 10.23 25.52
N LYS A 143 -3.69 9.53 26.64
CA LYS A 143 -2.55 8.93 27.37
C LYS A 143 -1.75 7.99 26.49
N LYS A 144 -2.44 7.16 25.72
CA LYS A 144 -1.81 6.23 24.77
C LYS A 144 -1.05 6.96 23.65
N GLY A 145 -1.67 8.00 23.10
CA GLY A 145 -1.04 8.86 22.08
C GLY A 145 0.23 9.53 22.61
N MET A 146 0.18 10.08 23.83
CA MET A 146 1.33 10.71 24.47
C MET A 146 2.45 9.70 24.80
N GLU A 147 2.11 8.47 25.18
CA GLU A 147 3.09 7.40 25.38
C GLU A 147 3.83 7.07 24.06
N TYR A 148 3.10 6.95 22.94
CA TYR A 148 3.69 6.71 21.64
C TYR A 148 4.59 7.88 21.20
N LEU A 149 4.12 9.10 21.38
CA LEU A 149 4.89 10.31 21.06
C LEU A 149 6.21 10.36 21.86
N ARG A 150 6.16 10.04 23.16
CA ARG A 150 7.37 9.95 24.00
C ARG A 150 8.38 8.90 23.48
N ARG A 151 7.90 7.75 23.01
CA ARG A 151 8.77 6.72 22.41
C ARG A 151 9.42 7.21 21.12
N ILE A 152 8.68 7.92 20.28
CA ILE A 152 9.19 8.51 19.04
C ILE A 152 10.25 9.58 19.35
N HIS A 153 9.98 10.46 20.32
CA HIS A 153 10.94 11.50 20.71
C HIS A 153 12.22 10.97 21.38
N ALA A 154 12.20 9.74 21.86
CA ALA A 154 13.37 9.07 22.41
C ALA A 154 14.23 8.37 21.35
N LEU A 155 13.83 8.40 20.07
CA LEU A 155 14.62 7.84 18.99
C LEU A 155 15.90 8.64 18.74
N GLU A 156 16.99 7.92 18.57
CA GLU A 156 18.21 8.50 18.01
C GLU A 156 18.10 8.54 16.49
N ILE A 157 18.07 9.76 15.95
CA ILE A 157 18.03 9.98 14.51
C ILE A 157 19.45 9.92 13.95
N PRO A 158 19.70 9.19 12.83
CA PRO A 158 21.01 9.17 12.20
C PRO A 158 21.53 10.58 11.88
N GLN A 159 22.73 10.89 12.34
CA GLN A 159 23.37 12.20 12.16
C GLN A 159 24.19 12.29 10.86
N ASP A 160 24.13 11.26 10.03
CA ASP A 160 24.85 11.17 8.75
C ASP A 160 24.14 11.86 7.57
N GLY A 161 23.01 12.53 7.82
CA GLY A 161 22.19 13.18 6.81
C GLY A 161 21.36 12.22 5.95
N SER A 162 21.34 10.93 6.29
CA SER A 162 20.53 9.94 5.56
C SER A 162 19.02 10.08 5.81
N VAL A 163 18.66 10.73 6.90
CA VAL A 163 17.28 11.05 7.29
C VAL A 163 17.15 12.56 7.38
N LYS A 164 16.17 13.12 6.67
CA LYS A 164 15.87 14.55 6.74
C LYS A 164 15.16 14.87 8.04
N THR A 165 15.70 15.87 8.73
CA THR A 165 15.10 16.49 9.92
C THR A 165 14.99 17.98 9.67
N PHE A 166 14.08 18.65 10.35
CA PHE A 166 13.93 20.09 10.31
C PHE A 166 14.26 20.65 11.69
N ASP A 167 15.23 21.58 11.75
CA ASP A 167 15.62 22.21 12.99
C ASP A 167 14.63 23.29 13.41
N ASP A 168 13.89 23.85 12.46
CA ASP A 168 12.83 24.80 12.71
C ASP A 168 11.64 24.62 11.73
N PHE A 169 10.55 25.33 12.04
CA PHE A 169 9.33 25.29 11.23
C PHE A 169 9.50 25.93 9.84
N GLU A 170 10.33 26.97 9.73
CA GLU A 170 10.57 27.68 8.47
C GLU A 170 11.37 26.81 7.49
N GLU A 171 12.32 26.02 7.99
CA GLU A 171 13.07 25.08 7.17
C GLU A 171 12.15 23.99 6.62
N GLY A 172 11.20 23.50 7.42
CA GLY A 172 10.22 22.50 7.01
C GLY A 172 9.21 22.97 5.97
N LEU A 173 9.09 24.29 5.73
CA LEU A 173 8.17 24.86 4.74
C LEU A 173 8.80 25.13 3.37
N LYS A 174 10.12 24.98 3.21
CA LYS A 174 10.84 25.17 1.95
C LYS A 174 10.83 23.91 1.10
#